data_718af4dd7bc274aab86d8bc6400e947c
#
_entry.id   718af4dd7bc274aab86d8bc6400e947c
#
_cell.length_a   1.000
_cell.length_b   1.000
_cell.length_c   1.000
_cell.angle_alpha   90.00
_cell.angle_beta   90.00
_cell.angle_gamma   90.00
#
_symmetry.space_group_name_H-M   'P 1'
#
loop_
_entity.id
_entity.type
_entity.pdbx_description
1 polymer ?
#
loop_
_entity_poly.entity_id
_entity_poly.type
_entity_poly.pdbx_seq_one_letter_code
_entity_poly.pdbx_strand_id
1 'polypeptide(L)'
;MIAERLKKVGPSLTLAIDAKAKQMIKDGVDLVGFGVGEPDFNTPENIKEAGINAIKANKTRYTPASGIPELKAAVAEKFKKENGLEYKPSDIIISCGAKHSLYNIFMAILNPGNEVIIFSPYWVSYAEQVKIADGVPVFVQLDEPRNFEIDFNLLEKKITKKTKAMIVNSPSNPTGAVPSADSLKKLADIALKHKLLIVSDEIYEKLIYNGKKHISIASFSKEVKAQTIVVNGVSKTYAMTGWRIGYLASDNKEIVSAIDNLQSHSTSNPATMTQVAAIEALKTPDSVVQAMASEFDKRRQLIMKRLDGIPGLTYVEPEGAFYIFPNFSSFTGKTIKGRKIKGSLDLAEMLLNEAKVAVVPGIAFGSDNHFRLSYATSMANIDKGLDRIAEALK
;
A
#
# COMPACT_ATOMS: atom_id res chain seq x y z
N MET A 1 -5.15 -20.92 25.00
CA MET A 1 -5.71 -19.55 25.15
C MET A 1 -4.85 -18.59 24.33
N ILE A 2 -5.46 -17.66 23.59
CA ILE A 2 -4.75 -16.63 22.80
C ILE A 2 -4.87 -15.27 23.49
N ALA A 3 -3.91 -14.38 23.23
CA ALA A 3 -3.92 -13.02 23.80
C ALA A 3 -5.15 -12.21 23.30
N GLU A 4 -5.74 -11.38 24.18
CA GLU A 4 -6.97 -10.62 23.87
C GLU A 4 -6.81 -9.70 22.63
N ARG A 5 -5.60 -9.12 22.44
CA ARG A 5 -5.32 -8.28 21.28
C ARG A 5 -5.48 -9.03 19.94
N LEU A 6 -5.18 -10.33 19.90
CA LEU A 6 -5.29 -11.13 18.69
C LEU A 6 -6.73 -11.57 18.37
N LYS A 7 -7.63 -11.53 19.36
CA LYS A 7 -9.07 -11.76 19.12
C LYS A 7 -9.72 -10.62 18.33
N LYS A 8 -9.10 -9.42 18.35
CA LYS A 8 -9.57 -8.23 17.63
C LYS A 8 -9.10 -8.20 16.16
N VAL A 9 -8.18 -9.10 15.77
CA VAL A 9 -7.56 -9.14 14.44
C VAL A 9 -8.31 -10.13 13.58
N GLY A 10 -8.89 -9.65 12.49
CA GLY A 10 -9.59 -10.49 11.51
C GLY A 10 -8.64 -11.19 10.53
N PRO A 11 -9.08 -12.29 9.90
CA PRO A 11 -8.32 -12.91 8.81
C PRO A 11 -8.25 -11.95 7.61
N SER A 12 -7.13 -12.00 6.88
CA SER A 12 -6.99 -11.21 5.66
C SER A 12 -7.86 -11.76 4.54
N LEU A 13 -8.97 -11.07 4.23
CA LEU A 13 -9.87 -11.44 3.13
C LEU A 13 -9.15 -11.47 1.78
N THR A 14 -8.16 -10.60 1.57
CA THR A 14 -7.36 -10.57 0.34
C THR A 14 -6.53 -11.85 0.17
N LEU A 15 -5.92 -12.32 1.25
CA LEU A 15 -5.13 -13.58 1.24
C LEU A 15 -6.03 -14.81 1.09
N ALA A 16 -7.22 -14.81 1.68
CA ALA A 16 -8.16 -15.92 1.55
C ALA A 16 -8.63 -16.11 0.10
N ILE A 17 -8.96 -15.03 -0.58
CA ILE A 17 -9.37 -15.08 -2.00
C ILE A 17 -8.18 -15.50 -2.89
N ASP A 18 -7.00 -14.95 -2.65
CA ASP A 18 -5.78 -15.33 -3.39
C ASP A 18 -5.46 -16.82 -3.21
N ALA A 19 -5.54 -17.33 -1.99
CA ALA A 19 -5.33 -18.77 -1.72
C ALA A 19 -6.34 -19.65 -2.46
N LYS A 20 -7.64 -19.27 -2.45
CA LYS A 20 -8.68 -20.00 -3.18
C LYS A 20 -8.44 -19.93 -4.69
N ALA A 21 -8.09 -18.77 -5.23
CA ALA A 21 -7.76 -18.60 -6.64
C ALA A 21 -6.57 -19.47 -7.06
N LYS A 22 -5.48 -19.48 -6.27
CA LYS A 22 -4.32 -20.34 -6.51
C LYS A 22 -4.66 -21.83 -6.47
N GLN A 23 -5.52 -22.24 -5.54
CA GLN A 23 -5.98 -23.65 -5.50
C GLN A 23 -6.76 -24.00 -6.76
N MET A 24 -7.71 -23.15 -7.20
CA MET A 24 -8.46 -23.40 -8.42
C MET A 24 -7.55 -23.49 -9.67
N ILE A 25 -6.53 -22.63 -9.77
CA ILE A 25 -5.54 -22.72 -10.86
C ILE A 25 -4.79 -24.06 -10.81
N LYS A 26 -4.37 -24.49 -9.61
CA LYS A 26 -3.69 -25.77 -9.41
C LYS A 26 -4.57 -26.96 -9.81
N ASP A 27 -5.89 -26.83 -9.61
CA ASP A 27 -6.90 -27.83 -9.99
C ASP A 27 -7.25 -27.78 -11.49
N GLY A 28 -6.52 -26.99 -12.29
CA GLY A 28 -6.68 -26.90 -13.75
C GLY A 28 -7.76 -25.93 -14.21
N VAL A 29 -8.33 -25.10 -13.32
CA VAL A 29 -9.32 -24.10 -13.70
C VAL A 29 -8.65 -22.95 -14.44
N ASP A 30 -9.14 -22.61 -15.63
CA ASP A 30 -8.71 -21.43 -16.37
C ASP A 30 -9.27 -20.16 -15.72
N LEU A 31 -8.53 -19.65 -14.70
CA LEU A 31 -8.92 -18.53 -13.87
C LEU A 31 -8.07 -17.30 -14.18
N VAL A 32 -8.70 -16.13 -14.22
CA VAL A 32 -8.02 -14.83 -14.30
C VAL A 32 -7.99 -14.18 -12.92
N GLY A 33 -6.81 -13.81 -12.43
CA GLY A 33 -6.63 -13.18 -11.12
C GLY A 33 -6.30 -11.68 -11.21
N PHE A 34 -7.14 -10.86 -10.56
CA PHE A 34 -6.88 -9.42 -10.32
C PHE A 34 -6.61 -9.10 -8.84
N GLY A 35 -6.41 -10.13 -8.01
CA GLY A 35 -6.24 -9.96 -6.55
C GLY A 35 -4.83 -9.58 -6.13
N VAL A 36 -3.83 -9.82 -6.97
CA VAL A 36 -2.41 -9.70 -6.61
C VAL A 36 -2.01 -8.26 -6.35
N GLY A 37 -1.32 -8.02 -5.26
CA GLY A 37 -0.84 -6.70 -4.86
C GLY A 37 0.68 -6.53 -5.09
N GLU A 38 1.22 -7.09 -6.19
CA GLU A 38 2.64 -7.00 -6.53
C GLU A 38 2.85 -6.82 -8.04
N PRO A 39 3.93 -6.14 -8.46
CA PRO A 39 4.32 -6.08 -9.86
C PRO A 39 4.52 -7.48 -10.43
N ASP A 40 4.10 -7.70 -11.67
CA ASP A 40 4.33 -8.95 -12.41
C ASP A 40 5.66 -8.96 -13.19
N PHE A 41 6.44 -7.89 -13.04
CA PHE A 41 7.80 -7.80 -13.58
C PHE A 41 8.79 -8.58 -12.73
N ASN A 42 9.84 -9.08 -13.37
CA ASN A 42 10.99 -9.60 -12.64
C ASN A 42 11.80 -8.44 -12.02
N THR A 43 12.41 -8.71 -10.86
CA THR A 43 13.44 -7.82 -10.31
C THR A 43 14.52 -7.57 -11.37
N PRO A 44 14.96 -6.31 -11.64
CA PRO A 44 16.01 -5.97 -12.59
C PRO A 44 17.30 -6.78 -12.37
N GLU A 45 18.00 -7.11 -13.46
CA GLU A 45 19.13 -8.04 -13.43
C GLU A 45 20.27 -7.56 -12.54
N ASN A 46 20.65 -6.27 -12.64
CA ASN A 46 21.71 -5.68 -11.80
C ASN A 46 21.43 -5.86 -10.30
N ILE A 47 20.16 -5.80 -9.89
CA ILE A 47 19.75 -5.99 -8.48
C ILE A 47 19.91 -7.46 -8.07
N LYS A 48 19.48 -8.39 -8.95
CA LYS A 48 19.64 -9.84 -8.71
C LYS A 48 21.11 -10.22 -8.60
N GLU A 49 21.94 -9.72 -9.51
CA GLU A 49 23.39 -9.95 -9.49
C GLU A 49 24.04 -9.42 -8.22
N ALA A 50 23.64 -8.22 -7.74
CA ALA A 50 24.13 -7.68 -6.48
C ALA A 50 23.80 -8.60 -5.30
N GLY A 51 22.58 -9.16 -5.24
CA GLY A 51 22.17 -10.13 -4.23
C GLY A 51 22.97 -11.44 -4.31
N ILE A 52 23.16 -12.01 -5.51
CA ILE A 52 23.95 -13.21 -5.78
C ILE A 52 25.42 -12.99 -5.34
N ASN A 53 25.99 -11.85 -5.72
CA ASN A 53 27.36 -11.51 -5.37
C ASN A 53 27.53 -11.30 -3.86
N ALA A 54 26.54 -10.75 -3.17
CA ALA A 54 26.55 -10.65 -1.72
C ALA A 54 26.59 -12.04 -1.05
N ILE A 55 25.83 -13.01 -1.55
CA ILE A 55 25.88 -14.40 -1.07
C ILE A 55 27.25 -15.01 -1.32
N LYS A 56 27.80 -14.89 -2.54
CA LYS A 56 29.14 -15.40 -2.90
C LYS A 56 30.25 -14.76 -2.05
N ALA A 57 30.08 -13.49 -1.68
CA ALA A 57 31.01 -12.76 -0.81
C ALA A 57 30.78 -13.02 0.69
N ASN A 58 29.99 -14.03 1.06
CA ASN A 58 29.66 -14.40 2.44
C ASN A 58 29.05 -13.25 3.28
N LYS A 59 28.29 -12.33 2.65
CA LYS A 59 27.49 -11.29 3.32
C LYS A 59 26.20 -11.92 3.91
N THR A 60 26.38 -12.86 4.86
CA THR A 60 25.31 -13.74 5.38
C THR A 60 25.21 -13.71 6.90
N ARG A 61 25.91 -12.79 7.55
CA ARG A 61 25.93 -12.64 9.02
C ARG A 61 25.00 -11.52 9.47
N TYR A 62 24.76 -11.42 10.77
CA TYR A 62 24.03 -10.32 11.37
C TYR A 62 24.63 -8.95 11.03
N THR A 63 23.76 -7.97 10.92
CA THR A 63 24.10 -6.56 10.75
C THR A 63 23.47 -5.75 11.89
N PRO A 64 23.71 -4.44 12.02
CA PRO A 64 22.92 -3.59 12.92
C PRO A 64 21.43 -3.76 12.69
N ALA A 65 20.63 -3.74 13.76
CA ALA A 65 19.18 -3.95 13.70
C ALA A 65 18.50 -2.94 12.77
N SER A 66 18.91 -1.67 12.83
CA SER A 66 18.39 -0.61 11.95
C SER A 66 18.88 -0.65 10.49
N GLY A 67 19.68 -1.66 10.13
CA GLY A 67 20.23 -1.83 8.77
C GLY A 67 21.68 -1.42 8.61
N ILE A 68 22.31 -1.82 7.50
CA ILE A 68 23.71 -1.49 7.21
C ILE A 68 23.86 -0.01 6.91
N PRO A 69 24.99 0.61 7.37
CA PRO A 69 25.22 2.06 7.19
C PRO A 69 25.15 2.51 5.73
N GLU A 70 25.65 1.69 4.81
CA GLU A 70 25.66 1.98 3.37
C GLU A 70 24.26 2.08 2.78
N LEU A 71 23.33 1.20 3.20
CA LEU A 71 21.93 1.27 2.75
C LEU A 71 21.21 2.48 3.35
N LYS A 72 21.45 2.77 4.63
CA LYS A 72 20.88 3.96 5.29
C LYS A 72 21.37 5.25 4.61
N ALA A 73 22.64 5.32 4.22
CA ALA A 73 23.18 6.44 3.46
C ALA A 73 22.53 6.56 2.06
N ALA A 74 22.35 5.42 1.35
CA ALA A 74 21.69 5.40 0.04
C ALA A 74 20.21 5.84 0.14
N VAL A 75 19.48 5.43 1.20
CA VAL A 75 18.11 5.88 1.46
C VAL A 75 18.05 7.37 1.77
N ALA A 76 19.00 7.91 2.56
CA ALA A 76 19.10 9.35 2.83
C ALA A 76 19.31 10.15 1.54
N GLU A 77 20.20 9.70 0.68
CA GLU A 77 20.46 10.33 -0.62
C GLU A 77 19.24 10.28 -1.54
N LYS A 78 18.53 9.14 -1.59
CA LYS A 78 17.25 9.00 -2.30
C LYS A 78 16.22 10.03 -1.82
N PHE A 79 16.02 10.16 -0.53
CA PHE A 79 15.07 11.12 0.02
C PHE A 79 15.45 12.57 -0.33
N LYS A 80 16.74 12.90 -0.26
CA LYS A 80 17.24 14.24 -0.64
C LYS A 80 16.99 14.51 -2.11
N LYS A 81 17.40 13.59 -3.00
CA LYS A 81 17.34 13.78 -4.46
C LYS A 81 15.91 13.77 -4.99
N GLU A 82 15.07 12.86 -4.49
CA GLU A 82 13.77 12.58 -5.11
C GLU A 82 12.59 13.25 -4.39
N ASN A 83 12.68 13.41 -3.07
CA ASN A 83 11.60 13.97 -2.25
C ASN A 83 11.92 15.36 -1.65
N GLY A 84 13.15 15.85 -1.82
CA GLY A 84 13.58 17.11 -1.21
C GLY A 84 13.67 17.05 0.32
N LEU A 85 13.81 15.84 0.89
CA LEU A 85 13.83 15.60 2.33
C LEU A 85 15.26 15.27 2.80
N GLU A 86 15.82 16.10 3.66
CA GLU A 86 17.14 15.86 4.24
C GLU A 86 17.01 15.06 5.56
N TYR A 87 17.43 13.80 5.52
CA TYR A 87 17.56 12.92 6.68
C TYR A 87 19.02 12.49 6.86
N LYS A 88 19.45 12.32 8.11
CA LYS A 88 20.73 11.66 8.41
C LYS A 88 20.54 10.14 8.37
N PRO A 89 21.57 9.34 8.07
CA PRO A 89 21.47 7.87 8.18
C PRO A 89 20.97 7.40 9.55
N SER A 90 21.23 8.16 10.64
CA SER A 90 20.71 7.87 11.98
C SER A 90 19.20 8.04 12.13
N ASP A 91 18.53 8.69 11.18
CA ASP A 91 17.10 8.97 11.19
C ASP A 91 16.29 7.88 10.46
N ILE A 92 16.99 6.87 9.93
CA ILE A 92 16.47 5.85 9.04
C ILE A 92 16.57 4.48 9.69
N ILE A 93 15.47 3.69 9.60
CA ILE A 93 15.43 2.28 9.97
C ILE A 93 15.07 1.47 8.73
N ILE A 94 15.88 0.45 8.44
CA ILE A 94 15.58 -0.56 7.42
C ILE A 94 14.82 -1.71 8.08
N SER A 95 13.69 -2.10 7.50
CA SER A 95 12.81 -3.13 8.06
C SER A 95 12.51 -4.24 7.03
N CYS A 96 11.93 -5.36 7.49
CA CYS A 96 11.54 -6.49 6.64
C CYS A 96 10.32 -6.17 5.76
N GLY A 97 10.44 -5.15 4.89
CA GLY A 97 9.39 -4.55 4.06
C GLY A 97 8.66 -3.40 4.78
N ALA A 98 8.03 -2.52 3.99
CA ALA A 98 7.27 -1.36 4.51
C ALA A 98 6.16 -1.78 5.50
N LYS A 99 5.54 -2.95 5.32
CA LYS A 99 4.58 -3.49 6.28
C LYS A 99 5.17 -3.67 7.68
N HIS A 100 6.42 -4.09 7.78
CA HIS A 100 7.12 -4.21 9.06
C HIS A 100 7.49 -2.84 9.63
N SER A 101 7.89 -1.88 8.79
CA SER A 101 8.08 -0.49 9.24
C SER A 101 6.82 0.07 9.88
N LEU A 102 5.65 -0.09 9.23
CA LEU A 102 4.36 0.36 9.75
C LEU A 102 3.99 -0.34 11.07
N TYR A 103 4.18 -1.66 11.16
CA TYR A 103 3.96 -2.42 12.39
C TYR A 103 4.82 -1.86 13.54
N ASN A 104 6.11 -1.66 13.30
CA ASN A 104 7.03 -1.12 14.29
C ASN A 104 6.65 0.31 14.73
N ILE A 105 6.19 1.14 13.78
CA ILE A 105 5.70 2.50 14.09
C ILE A 105 4.54 2.41 15.08
N PHE A 106 3.47 1.65 14.77
CA PHE A 106 2.31 1.59 15.64
C PHE A 106 2.63 1.00 17.01
N MET A 107 3.48 -0.03 17.06
CA MET A 107 3.97 -0.57 18.33
C MET A 107 4.76 0.43 19.16
N ALA A 108 5.48 1.36 18.53
CA ALA A 108 6.30 2.36 19.21
C ALA A 108 5.51 3.59 19.67
N ILE A 109 4.42 3.96 18.96
CA ILE A 109 3.73 5.24 19.23
C ILE A 109 2.37 5.09 19.92
N LEU A 110 1.77 3.90 19.95
CA LEU A 110 0.42 3.70 20.50
C LEU A 110 0.43 3.08 21.88
N ASN A 111 -0.37 3.66 22.75
CA ASN A 111 -0.80 3.05 24.01
C ASN A 111 -2.25 2.56 23.89
N PRO A 112 -2.72 1.66 24.76
CA PRO A 112 -4.10 1.19 24.76
C PRO A 112 -5.10 2.35 24.70
N GLY A 113 -6.01 2.30 23.72
CA GLY A 113 -7.04 3.32 23.51
C GLY A 113 -6.61 4.56 22.76
N ASN A 114 -5.34 4.70 22.33
CA ASN A 114 -4.96 5.76 21.41
C ASN A 114 -5.64 5.55 20.04
N GLU A 115 -6.13 6.63 19.46
CA GLU A 115 -6.82 6.62 18.19
C GLU A 115 -5.89 6.94 17.01
N VAL A 116 -6.10 6.26 15.89
CA VAL A 116 -5.41 6.52 14.62
C VAL A 116 -6.43 6.78 13.54
N ILE A 117 -6.35 7.95 12.90
CA ILE A 117 -7.19 8.28 11.74
C ILE A 117 -6.75 7.47 10.53
N ILE A 118 -7.71 6.80 9.91
CA ILE A 118 -7.53 6.02 8.68
C ILE A 118 -8.56 6.50 7.65
N PHE A 119 -8.09 6.97 6.51
CA PHE A 119 -8.96 7.39 5.40
C PHE A 119 -9.46 6.17 4.64
N SER A 120 -10.78 6.01 4.56
CA SER A 120 -11.45 4.88 3.90
C SER A 120 -11.96 5.28 2.51
N PRO A 121 -11.66 4.50 1.44
CA PRO A 121 -11.02 3.17 1.42
C PRO A 121 -9.53 3.18 1.77
N TYR A 122 -9.06 2.09 2.42
CA TYR A 122 -7.70 2.00 2.98
C TYR A 122 -7.08 0.61 2.74
N TRP A 123 -5.76 0.52 2.79
CA TRP A 123 -5.09 -0.78 2.75
C TRP A 123 -5.37 -1.60 4.02
N VAL A 124 -5.85 -2.82 3.81
CA VAL A 124 -6.40 -3.72 4.84
C VAL A 124 -5.55 -3.86 6.11
N SER A 125 -4.21 -3.76 5.98
CA SER A 125 -3.31 -3.98 7.11
C SER A 125 -3.25 -2.82 8.09
N TYR A 126 -3.66 -1.60 7.73
CA TYR A 126 -3.56 -0.45 8.65
C TYR A 126 -4.41 -0.64 9.89
N ALA A 127 -5.70 -0.94 9.72
CA ALA A 127 -6.62 -1.13 10.83
C ALA A 127 -6.18 -2.30 11.74
N GLU A 128 -5.74 -3.39 11.14
CA GLU A 128 -5.31 -4.57 11.89
C GLU A 128 -4.02 -4.31 12.69
N GLN A 129 -3.05 -3.59 12.11
CA GLN A 129 -1.82 -3.23 12.81
C GLN A 129 -2.07 -2.26 13.98
N VAL A 130 -2.99 -1.30 13.80
CA VAL A 130 -3.43 -0.40 14.89
C VAL A 130 -4.05 -1.22 16.03
N LYS A 131 -4.92 -2.19 15.72
CA LYS A 131 -5.53 -3.10 16.73
C LYS A 131 -4.49 -3.99 17.43
N ILE A 132 -3.49 -4.50 16.70
CA ILE A 132 -2.39 -5.29 17.30
C ILE A 132 -1.61 -4.47 18.32
N ALA A 133 -1.44 -3.17 18.06
CA ALA A 133 -0.79 -2.23 18.97
C ALA A 133 -1.74 -1.69 20.06
N ASP A 134 -2.88 -2.34 20.31
CA ASP A 134 -3.93 -1.95 21.26
C ASP A 134 -4.54 -0.55 21.01
N GLY A 135 -4.29 0.03 19.82
CA GLY A 135 -4.91 1.27 19.35
C GLY A 135 -6.32 1.07 18.82
N VAL A 136 -7.00 2.18 18.53
CA VAL A 136 -8.36 2.24 17.99
C VAL A 136 -8.31 2.88 16.61
N PRO A 137 -8.63 2.15 15.51
CA PRO A 137 -8.76 2.74 14.20
C PRO A 137 -10.03 3.62 14.13
N VAL A 138 -9.88 4.87 13.71
CA VAL A 138 -10.98 5.82 13.50
C VAL A 138 -11.06 6.13 12.01
N PHE A 139 -12.16 5.72 11.38
CA PHE A 139 -12.32 5.84 9.94
C PHE A 139 -12.93 7.19 9.55
N VAL A 140 -12.31 7.83 8.54
CA VAL A 140 -12.80 9.00 7.85
C VAL A 140 -13.09 8.61 6.40
N GLN A 141 -14.37 8.61 6.02
CA GLN A 141 -14.78 8.23 4.68
C GLN A 141 -14.34 9.31 3.68
N LEU A 142 -13.66 8.87 2.62
CA LEU A 142 -13.33 9.71 1.47
C LEU A 142 -14.54 9.83 0.54
N ASP A 143 -14.62 10.96 -0.15
CA ASP A 143 -15.75 11.30 -1.02
C ASP A 143 -15.48 10.79 -2.45
N GLU A 144 -16.05 9.64 -2.81
CA GLU A 144 -15.90 9.06 -4.14
C GLU A 144 -16.35 9.99 -5.27
N PRO A 145 -17.55 10.65 -5.22
CA PRO A 145 -17.98 11.63 -6.22
C PRO A 145 -17.00 12.77 -6.44
N ARG A 146 -16.13 13.05 -5.48
CA ARG A 146 -15.06 14.04 -5.57
C ARG A 146 -13.67 13.38 -5.65
N ASN A 147 -13.55 12.27 -6.38
CA ASN A 147 -12.28 11.57 -6.62
C ASN A 147 -11.56 11.11 -5.35
N PHE A 148 -12.31 10.63 -4.36
CA PHE A 148 -11.79 10.22 -3.06
C PHE A 148 -11.08 11.37 -2.30
N GLU A 149 -11.53 12.60 -2.48
CA GLU A 149 -11.03 13.75 -1.73
C GLU A 149 -11.46 13.68 -0.26
N ILE A 150 -10.67 14.34 0.60
CA ILE A 150 -10.91 14.39 2.05
C ILE A 150 -11.98 15.41 2.38
N ASP A 151 -13.01 15.00 3.11
CA ASP A 151 -13.88 15.93 3.81
C ASP A 151 -13.20 16.40 5.11
N PHE A 152 -12.61 17.58 5.07
CA PHE A 152 -11.88 18.15 6.20
C PHE A 152 -12.79 18.49 7.40
N ASN A 153 -14.07 18.80 7.16
CA ASN A 153 -15.03 19.02 8.24
C ASN A 153 -15.34 17.71 8.97
N LEU A 154 -15.48 16.61 8.23
CA LEU A 154 -15.66 15.29 8.81
C LEU A 154 -14.41 14.86 9.55
N LEU A 155 -13.22 15.10 8.98
CA LEU A 155 -11.94 14.80 9.63
C LEU A 155 -11.82 15.50 10.99
N GLU A 156 -12.03 16.81 11.04
CA GLU A 156 -11.91 17.58 12.30
C GLU A 156 -12.90 17.09 13.38
N LYS A 157 -14.13 16.72 13.00
CA LYS A 157 -15.12 16.13 13.91
C LYS A 157 -14.71 14.77 14.48
N LYS A 158 -13.83 14.03 13.79
CA LYS A 158 -13.35 12.71 14.22
C LYS A 158 -12.10 12.79 15.10
N ILE A 159 -11.42 13.93 15.13
CA ILE A 159 -10.24 14.12 15.97
C ILE A 159 -10.69 14.34 17.43
N THR A 160 -10.09 13.59 18.34
CA THR A 160 -10.34 13.66 19.79
C THR A 160 -9.03 13.87 20.56
N LYS A 161 -9.10 14.05 21.86
CA LYS A 161 -7.92 14.09 22.74
C LYS A 161 -7.12 12.77 22.75
N LYS A 162 -7.71 11.65 22.27
CA LYS A 162 -7.07 10.33 22.19
C LYS A 162 -6.40 10.13 20.84
N THR A 163 -6.69 10.97 19.85
CA THR A 163 -6.11 10.84 18.51
C THR A 163 -4.61 11.11 18.58
N LYS A 164 -3.82 10.13 18.17
CA LYS A 164 -2.35 10.17 18.23
C LYS A 164 -1.72 10.39 16.87
N ALA A 165 -2.30 9.79 15.82
CA ALA A 165 -1.72 9.82 14.48
C ALA A 165 -2.80 9.76 13.39
N MET A 166 -2.40 10.10 12.17
CA MET A 166 -3.15 9.82 10.94
C MET A 166 -2.26 9.09 9.93
N ILE A 167 -2.86 8.23 9.11
CA ILE A 167 -2.15 7.52 8.04
C ILE A 167 -2.50 8.19 6.71
N VAL A 168 -1.48 8.55 5.95
CA VAL A 168 -1.60 9.09 4.58
C VAL A 168 -0.92 8.10 3.64
N ASN A 169 -1.69 7.51 2.71
CA ASN A 169 -1.14 6.61 1.69
C ASN A 169 -1.28 7.25 0.30
N SER A 170 -0.17 7.63 -0.29
CA SER A 170 -0.13 8.29 -1.60
C SER A 170 1.03 7.78 -2.45
N PRO A 171 0.74 7.29 -3.67
CA PRO A 171 -0.55 6.89 -4.23
C PRO A 171 -1.26 5.80 -3.43
N SER A 172 -2.59 5.81 -3.45
CA SER A 172 -3.43 4.99 -2.56
C SER A 172 -3.64 3.55 -3.08
N ASN A 173 -3.65 2.61 -2.17
CA ASN A 173 -4.23 1.29 -2.33
C ASN A 173 -5.49 1.21 -1.45
N PRO A 174 -6.71 1.03 -1.99
CA PRO A 174 -7.02 0.37 -3.27
C PRO A 174 -7.37 1.29 -4.44
N THR A 175 -7.50 2.59 -4.25
CA THR A 175 -8.18 3.48 -5.19
C THR A 175 -7.31 3.97 -6.35
N GLY A 176 -5.97 3.94 -6.20
CA GLY A 176 -5.06 4.59 -7.13
C GLY A 176 -5.08 6.12 -7.05
N ALA A 177 -5.82 6.70 -6.11
CA ALA A 177 -5.92 8.16 -5.96
C ALA A 177 -4.59 8.78 -5.51
N VAL A 178 -4.31 9.98 -6.01
CA VAL A 178 -3.16 10.81 -5.62
C VAL A 178 -3.71 12.13 -5.10
N PRO A 179 -3.63 12.39 -3.79
CA PRO A 179 -4.12 13.63 -3.20
C PRO A 179 -3.47 14.86 -3.82
N SER A 180 -4.21 15.95 -3.99
CA SER A 180 -3.67 17.22 -4.46
C SER A 180 -2.71 17.85 -3.45
N ALA A 181 -1.81 18.74 -3.92
CA ALA A 181 -0.92 19.51 -3.05
C ALA A 181 -1.72 20.30 -2.00
N ASP A 182 -2.85 20.89 -2.38
CA ASP A 182 -3.70 21.66 -1.48
C ASP A 182 -4.34 20.78 -0.41
N SER A 183 -4.80 19.56 -0.77
CA SER A 183 -5.36 18.60 0.18
C SER A 183 -4.28 18.13 1.17
N LEU A 184 -3.07 17.81 0.69
CA LEU A 184 -1.95 17.43 1.56
C LEU A 184 -1.54 18.57 2.48
N LYS A 185 -1.52 19.83 2.00
CA LYS A 185 -1.19 21.00 2.82
C LYS A 185 -2.22 21.21 3.93
N LYS A 186 -3.51 21.19 3.60
CA LYS A 186 -4.58 21.28 4.61
C LYS A 186 -4.48 20.18 5.65
N LEU A 187 -4.14 18.95 5.21
CA LEU A 187 -3.95 17.82 6.10
C LEU A 187 -2.77 18.05 7.06
N ALA A 188 -1.65 18.58 6.53
CA ALA A 188 -0.49 18.96 7.32
C ALA A 188 -0.83 20.06 8.36
N ASP A 189 -1.59 21.09 7.96
CA ASP A 189 -2.02 22.16 8.85
C ASP A 189 -2.91 21.64 10.00
N ILE A 190 -3.83 20.70 9.71
CA ILE A 190 -4.64 20.01 10.73
C ILE A 190 -3.78 19.18 11.67
N ALA A 191 -2.80 18.44 11.13
CA ALA A 191 -1.89 17.65 11.94
C ALA A 191 -1.08 18.52 12.90
N LEU A 192 -0.56 19.67 12.43
CA LEU A 192 0.15 20.64 13.27
C LEU A 192 -0.77 21.23 14.35
N LYS A 193 -1.97 21.69 13.98
CA LYS A 193 -2.98 22.26 14.88
C LYS A 193 -3.30 21.32 16.06
N HIS A 194 -3.47 20.03 15.75
CA HIS A 194 -3.85 19.01 16.74
C HIS A 194 -2.65 18.20 17.29
N LYS A 195 -1.42 18.55 16.92
CA LYS A 195 -0.17 17.86 17.32
C LYS A 195 -0.21 16.34 17.01
N LEU A 196 -0.76 15.97 15.86
CA LEU A 196 -0.85 14.58 15.44
C LEU A 196 0.42 14.15 14.69
N LEU A 197 0.85 12.92 14.89
CA LEU A 197 1.85 12.30 14.04
C LEU A 197 1.23 11.98 12.66
N ILE A 198 2.01 12.13 11.61
CA ILE A 198 1.65 11.70 10.26
C ILE A 198 2.47 10.47 9.92
N VAL A 199 1.82 9.34 9.63
CA VAL A 199 2.46 8.15 9.06
C VAL A 199 2.20 8.18 7.56
N SER A 200 3.22 8.60 6.79
CA SER A 200 3.12 8.75 5.33
C SER A 200 3.64 7.50 4.63
N ASP A 201 2.74 6.67 4.11
CA ASP A 201 3.08 5.49 3.32
C ASP A 201 3.17 5.86 1.85
N GLU A 202 4.41 5.95 1.35
CA GLU A 202 4.76 6.43 0.01
C GLU A 202 5.28 5.29 -0.91
N ILE A 203 4.92 4.04 -0.62
CA ILE A 203 5.45 2.85 -1.28
C ILE A 203 5.20 2.82 -2.81
N TYR A 204 4.23 3.59 -3.31
CA TYR A 204 3.88 3.69 -4.73
C TYR A 204 4.37 4.99 -5.39
N GLU A 205 5.21 5.79 -4.74
CA GLU A 205 5.62 7.14 -5.18
C GLU A 205 6.12 7.24 -6.63
N LYS A 206 6.72 6.17 -7.17
CA LYS A 206 7.24 6.12 -8.56
C LYS A 206 6.20 5.63 -9.59
N LEU A 207 5.05 5.17 -9.14
CA LEU A 207 3.97 4.69 -9.99
C LEU A 207 2.87 5.75 -10.02
N ILE A 208 3.08 6.78 -10.81
CA ILE A 208 2.17 7.93 -10.98
C ILE A 208 2.03 8.20 -12.47
N TYR A 209 0.83 8.58 -12.89
CA TYR A 209 0.40 8.74 -14.26
C TYR A 209 -0.06 10.17 -14.56
N ASN A 210 -0.45 10.43 -15.82
CA ASN A 210 -1.03 11.71 -16.28
C ASN A 210 -0.14 12.94 -16.00
N GLY A 211 1.19 12.77 -16.02
CA GLY A 211 2.12 13.88 -15.75
C GLY A 211 2.12 14.43 -14.33
N LYS A 212 1.36 13.79 -13.41
CA LYS A 212 1.38 14.14 -11.99
C LYS A 212 2.73 13.80 -11.37
N LYS A 213 3.01 14.44 -10.23
CA LYS A 213 4.22 14.17 -9.43
C LYS A 213 3.82 13.79 -8.03
N HIS A 214 4.58 12.88 -7.44
CA HIS A 214 4.46 12.59 -6.02
C HIS A 214 4.89 13.80 -5.19
N ILE A 215 4.14 14.08 -4.14
CA ILE A 215 4.48 15.10 -3.13
C ILE A 215 4.50 14.38 -1.79
N SER A 216 5.65 14.34 -1.16
CA SER A 216 5.73 13.89 0.24
C SER A 216 5.16 14.97 1.15
N ILE A 217 4.21 14.61 2.01
CA ILE A 217 3.64 15.56 2.97
C ILE A 217 4.71 16.13 3.91
N ALA A 218 5.79 15.39 4.18
CA ALA A 218 6.91 15.85 4.97
C ALA A 218 7.68 17.03 4.35
N SER A 219 7.50 17.30 3.05
CA SER A 219 8.25 18.37 2.35
C SER A 219 7.66 19.77 2.53
N PHE A 220 6.46 19.92 3.13
CA PHE A 220 5.80 21.23 3.23
C PHE A 220 6.48 22.21 4.20
N SER A 221 6.99 21.74 5.33
CA SER A 221 7.76 22.56 6.27
C SER A 221 8.59 21.70 7.22
N LYS A 222 9.52 22.33 7.96
CA LYS A 222 10.32 21.66 9.00
C LYS A 222 9.44 21.11 10.13
N GLU A 223 8.39 21.82 10.51
CA GLU A 223 7.44 21.45 11.56
C GLU A 223 6.64 20.22 11.14
N VAL A 224 6.14 20.20 9.91
CA VAL A 224 5.44 19.04 9.34
C VAL A 224 6.37 17.84 9.26
N LYS A 225 7.61 18.03 8.77
CA LYS A 225 8.62 16.96 8.72
C LYS A 225 8.90 16.36 10.10
N ALA A 226 9.02 17.20 11.13
CA ALA A 226 9.27 16.76 12.52
C ALA A 226 8.12 15.90 13.10
N GLN A 227 6.89 16.08 12.61
CA GLN A 227 5.73 15.27 12.99
C GLN A 227 5.44 14.09 12.03
N THR A 228 6.23 13.96 10.95
CA THR A 228 6.01 12.93 9.95
C THR A 228 6.99 11.76 10.10
N ILE A 229 6.47 10.55 9.96
CA ILE A 229 7.25 9.33 9.77
C ILE A 229 6.97 8.87 8.34
N VAL A 230 7.95 9.01 7.45
CA VAL A 230 7.83 8.58 6.06
C VAL A 230 8.17 7.10 5.97
N VAL A 231 7.32 6.33 5.33
CA VAL A 231 7.48 4.88 5.08
C VAL A 231 7.57 4.65 3.58
N ASN A 232 8.58 3.89 3.17
CA ASN A 232 8.76 3.54 1.76
C ASN A 232 9.52 2.19 1.65
N GLY A 233 9.91 1.79 0.45
CA GLY A 233 10.66 0.57 0.24
C GLY A 233 10.90 0.26 -1.23
N VAL A 234 11.56 -0.86 -1.48
CA VAL A 234 11.95 -1.29 -2.83
C VAL A 234 10.91 -2.21 -3.51
N SER A 235 9.87 -2.62 -2.77
CA SER A 235 8.94 -3.68 -3.19
C SER A 235 8.21 -3.38 -4.50
N LYS A 236 7.74 -2.13 -4.71
CA LYS A 236 6.89 -1.77 -5.84
C LYS A 236 7.68 -1.14 -6.98
N THR A 237 8.54 -0.19 -6.64
CA THR A 237 9.37 0.54 -7.59
C THR A 237 10.31 -0.39 -8.37
N TYR A 238 10.83 -1.43 -7.72
CA TYR A 238 11.87 -2.30 -8.30
C TYR A 238 11.44 -3.77 -8.44
N ALA A 239 10.14 -4.06 -8.34
CA ALA A 239 9.61 -5.43 -8.39
C ALA A 239 10.33 -6.38 -7.40
N MET A 240 10.48 -5.94 -6.16
CA MET A 240 11.25 -6.64 -5.11
C MET A 240 10.36 -7.07 -3.92
N THR A 241 9.13 -7.49 -4.16
CA THR A 241 8.21 -7.83 -3.06
C THR A 241 8.71 -8.97 -2.18
N GLY A 242 9.29 -10.00 -2.77
CA GLY A 242 9.85 -11.18 -2.09
C GLY A 242 11.17 -10.91 -1.36
N TRP A 243 11.89 -9.84 -1.67
CA TRP A 243 13.16 -9.49 -1.04
C TRP A 243 13.01 -8.94 0.38
N ARG A 244 11.82 -8.49 0.75
CA ARG A 244 11.45 -8.03 2.09
C ARG A 244 12.31 -6.87 2.61
N ILE A 245 12.46 -5.80 1.84
CA ILE A 245 13.13 -4.56 2.25
C ILE A 245 12.15 -3.39 2.15
N GLY A 246 11.99 -2.69 3.26
CA GLY A 246 11.36 -1.39 3.38
C GLY A 246 12.14 -0.55 4.37
N TYR A 247 11.79 0.71 4.48
CA TYR A 247 12.44 1.64 5.38
C TYR A 247 11.48 2.71 5.86
N LEU A 248 11.81 3.30 6.99
CA LEU A 248 11.18 4.51 7.50
C LEU A 248 12.23 5.59 7.76
N ALA A 249 11.80 6.84 7.75
CA ALA A 249 12.61 7.98 8.14
C ALA A 249 11.80 8.96 9.00
N SER A 250 12.39 9.50 10.05
CA SER A 250 11.79 10.53 10.91
C SER A 250 12.85 11.38 11.62
N ASP A 251 12.59 12.67 11.77
CA ASP A 251 13.43 13.56 12.59
C ASP A 251 13.26 13.33 14.09
N ASN A 252 12.20 12.60 14.50
CA ASN A 252 11.93 12.30 15.90
C ASN A 252 12.85 11.18 16.41
N LYS A 253 13.93 11.55 17.09
CA LYS A 253 14.95 10.61 17.57
C LYS A 253 14.43 9.61 18.60
N GLU A 254 13.47 10.02 19.42
CA GLU A 254 12.87 9.13 20.41
C GLU A 254 12.09 7.98 19.73
N ILE A 255 11.28 8.32 18.72
CA ILE A 255 10.56 7.31 17.92
C ILE A 255 11.52 6.39 17.17
N VAL A 256 12.54 6.94 16.52
CA VAL A 256 13.55 6.16 15.78
C VAL A 256 14.28 5.20 16.72
N SER A 257 14.71 5.68 17.90
CA SER A 257 15.37 4.83 18.90
C SER A 257 14.46 3.74 19.45
N ALA A 258 13.19 4.07 19.73
CA ALA A 258 12.20 3.09 20.20
C ALA A 258 11.95 1.99 19.17
N ILE A 259 11.88 2.35 17.88
CA ILE A 259 11.70 1.39 16.78
C ILE A 259 12.94 0.51 16.59
N ASP A 260 14.15 1.08 16.68
CA ASP A 260 15.40 0.30 16.60
C ASP A 260 15.48 -0.74 17.74
N ASN A 261 15.18 -0.31 18.97
CA ASN A 261 15.08 -1.22 20.11
C ASN A 261 14.04 -2.33 19.92
N LEU A 262 12.83 -1.97 19.48
CA LEU A 262 11.78 -2.95 19.18
C LEU A 262 12.22 -3.96 18.12
N GLN A 263 12.81 -3.47 17.01
CA GLN A 263 13.25 -4.33 15.92
C GLN A 263 14.39 -5.27 16.35
N SER A 264 15.31 -4.81 17.22
CA SER A 264 16.41 -5.61 17.74
C SER A 264 15.92 -6.84 18.54
N HIS A 265 14.75 -6.73 19.18
CA HIS A 265 14.14 -7.82 19.96
C HIS A 265 13.04 -8.60 19.22
N SER A 266 12.70 -8.21 17.99
CA SER A 266 11.70 -8.92 17.18
C SER A 266 12.33 -9.72 16.04
N THR A 267 12.86 -9.02 15.02
CA THR A 267 13.43 -9.63 13.81
C THR A 267 14.94 -9.51 13.71
N SER A 268 15.60 -8.83 14.64
CA SER A 268 16.99 -8.38 14.54
C SER A 268 17.16 -7.44 13.34
N ASN A 269 17.76 -7.90 12.26
CA ASN A 269 17.96 -7.12 11.03
C ASN A 269 17.30 -7.80 9.83
N PRO A 270 16.95 -7.06 8.76
CA PRO A 270 16.60 -7.65 7.48
C PRO A 270 17.76 -8.47 6.92
N ALA A 271 17.47 -9.46 6.06
CA ALA A 271 18.48 -10.31 5.46
C ALA A 271 19.61 -9.50 4.82
N THR A 272 20.86 -9.81 5.14
CA THR A 272 22.03 -9.00 4.76
C THR A 272 22.21 -8.90 3.25
N MET A 273 22.05 -10.03 2.53
CA MET A 273 22.14 -10.03 1.07
C MET A 273 21.06 -9.17 0.41
N THR A 274 19.87 -9.10 0.98
CA THR A 274 18.80 -8.25 0.44
C THR A 274 19.04 -6.78 0.71
N GLN A 275 19.71 -6.43 1.81
CA GLN A 275 20.12 -5.04 2.07
C GLN A 275 21.17 -4.59 1.05
N VAL A 276 22.14 -5.46 0.69
CA VAL A 276 23.13 -5.16 -0.34
C VAL A 276 22.45 -4.96 -1.70
N ALA A 277 21.53 -5.85 -2.08
CA ALA A 277 20.76 -5.72 -3.32
C ALA A 277 19.92 -4.44 -3.34
N ALA A 278 19.39 -4.00 -2.20
CA ALA A 278 18.60 -2.77 -2.10
C ALA A 278 19.44 -1.50 -2.35
N ILE A 279 20.74 -1.50 -2.01
CA ILE A 279 21.65 -0.40 -2.39
C ILE A 279 21.73 -0.28 -3.91
N GLU A 280 21.83 -1.40 -4.60
CA GLU A 280 21.87 -1.42 -6.08
C GLU A 280 20.52 -0.99 -6.67
N ALA A 281 19.41 -1.42 -6.05
CA ALA A 281 18.08 -0.98 -6.46
C ALA A 281 17.95 0.56 -6.45
N LEU A 282 18.44 1.23 -5.38
CA LEU A 282 18.39 2.69 -5.27
C LEU A 282 19.32 3.42 -6.26
N LYS A 283 20.26 2.71 -6.90
CA LYS A 283 21.14 3.22 -7.96
C LYS A 283 20.64 2.88 -9.37
N THR A 284 19.61 2.04 -9.46
CA THR A 284 19.06 1.64 -10.77
C THR A 284 18.60 2.87 -11.55
N PRO A 285 18.95 2.99 -12.84
CA PRO A 285 18.57 4.15 -13.65
C PRO A 285 17.06 4.36 -13.68
N ASP A 286 16.63 5.61 -13.60
CA ASP A 286 15.21 5.99 -13.64
C ASP A 286 14.49 5.43 -14.88
N SER A 287 15.20 5.26 -16.01
CA SER A 287 14.64 4.69 -17.24
C SER A 287 14.07 3.28 -17.07
N VAL A 288 14.66 2.44 -16.19
CA VAL A 288 14.15 1.10 -15.89
C VAL A 288 12.82 1.18 -15.14
N VAL A 289 12.75 2.06 -14.14
CA VAL A 289 11.52 2.29 -13.36
C VAL A 289 10.42 2.91 -14.24
N GLN A 290 10.79 3.88 -15.08
CA GLN A 290 9.87 4.53 -16.03
C GLN A 290 9.32 3.54 -17.07
N ALA A 291 10.12 2.58 -17.53
CA ALA A 291 9.64 1.55 -18.46
C ALA A 291 8.52 0.70 -17.82
N MET A 292 8.68 0.29 -16.55
CA MET A 292 7.63 -0.42 -15.81
C MET A 292 6.40 0.46 -15.57
N ALA A 293 6.59 1.72 -15.16
CA ALA A 293 5.49 2.66 -14.95
C ALA A 293 4.71 2.92 -16.25
N SER A 294 5.41 3.07 -17.39
CA SER A 294 4.77 3.25 -18.69
C SER A 294 3.96 2.03 -19.13
N GLU A 295 4.45 0.82 -18.84
CA GLU A 295 3.68 -0.40 -19.11
C GLU A 295 2.43 -0.48 -18.22
N PHE A 296 2.54 -0.15 -16.94
CA PHE A 296 1.37 -0.04 -16.06
C PHE A 296 0.37 1.02 -16.54
N ASP A 297 0.82 2.14 -17.07
CA ASP A 297 -0.09 3.16 -17.62
C ASP A 297 -0.86 2.65 -18.84
N LYS A 298 -0.22 1.90 -19.75
CA LYS A 298 -0.93 1.24 -20.88
C LYS A 298 -2.01 0.29 -20.37
N ARG A 299 -1.69 -0.53 -19.35
CA ARG A 299 -2.64 -1.46 -18.75
C ARG A 299 -3.77 -0.73 -18.01
N ARG A 300 -3.46 0.37 -17.35
CA ARG A 300 -4.45 1.28 -16.74
C ARG A 300 -5.44 1.80 -17.79
N GLN A 301 -4.94 2.29 -18.91
CA GLN A 301 -5.77 2.78 -20.01
C GLN A 301 -6.65 1.66 -20.59
N LEU A 302 -6.09 0.48 -20.78
CA LEU A 302 -6.86 -0.68 -21.26
C LEU A 302 -7.98 -1.05 -20.29
N ILE A 303 -7.68 -1.22 -19.00
CA ILE A 303 -8.69 -1.65 -18.02
C ILE A 303 -9.81 -0.62 -17.87
N MET A 304 -9.50 0.68 -17.91
CA MET A 304 -10.50 1.75 -17.92
C MET A 304 -11.41 1.66 -19.15
N LYS A 305 -10.83 1.59 -20.36
CA LYS A 305 -11.58 1.43 -21.61
C LYS A 305 -12.51 0.23 -21.58
N ARG A 306 -12.06 -0.90 -20.98
CA ARG A 306 -12.88 -2.11 -20.85
C ARG A 306 -14.01 -1.95 -19.87
N LEU A 307 -13.77 -1.27 -18.73
CA LEU A 307 -14.80 -0.99 -17.71
C LEU A 307 -15.87 -0.04 -18.22
N ASP A 308 -15.51 0.96 -19.04
CA ASP A 308 -16.47 1.87 -19.69
C ASP A 308 -17.52 1.11 -20.53
N GLY A 309 -17.15 -0.06 -21.04
CA GLY A 309 -18.03 -0.95 -21.78
C GLY A 309 -18.95 -1.83 -20.93
N ILE A 310 -18.92 -1.75 -19.59
CA ILE A 310 -19.74 -2.56 -18.68
C ILE A 310 -20.80 -1.68 -18.01
N PRO A 311 -22.05 -1.66 -18.51
CA PRO A 311 -23.11 -0.82 -17.94
C PRO A 311 -23.34 -1.14 -16.48
N GLY A 312 -23.43 -0.10 -15.65
CA GLY A 312 -23.70 -0.21 -14.23
C GLY A 312 -22.45 -0.30 -13.33
N LEU A 313 -21.25 -0.40 -13.89
CA LEU A 313 -20.01 -0.12 -13.17
C LEU A 313 -19.61 1.35 -13.37
N THR A 314 -19.12 1.96 -12.32
CA THR A 314 -18.47 3.27 -12.37
C THR A 314 -17.11 3.19 -11.65
N TYR A 315 -16.22 4.13 -11.87
CA TYR A 315 -14.94 4.18 -11.17
C TYR A 315 -14.38 5.60 -11.18
N VAL A 316 -13.50 5.87 -10.25
CA VAL A 316 -12.63 7.04 -10.30
C VAL A 316 -11.35 6.66 -11.02
N GLU A 317 -10.90 7.48 -11.97
CA GLU A 317 -9.66 7.26 -12.72
C GLU A 317 -8.48 7.15 -11.75
N PRO A 318 -7.76 6.02 -11.72
CA PRO A 318 -6.57 5.91 -10.88
C PRO A 318 -5.42 6.72 -11.45
N GLU A 319 -4.79 7.54 -10.62
CA GLU A 319 -3.68 8.42 -10.99
C GLU A 319 -2.31 7.87 -10.54
N GLY A 320 -2.33 6.76 -9.78
CA GLY A 320 -1.13 6.08 -9.31
C GLY A 320 -1.36 4.64 -8.89
N ALA A 321 -0.31 4.00 -8.37
CA ALA A 321 -0.25 2.58 -8.05
C ALA A 321 -0.55 1.68 -9.28
N PHE A 322 -1.11 0.51 -9.10
CA PHE A 322 -1.54 -0.40 -10.18
C PHE A 322 -2.89 -1.06 -9.86
N TYR A 323 -3.82 -0.24 -9.30
CA TYR A 323 -5.16 -0.67 -8.92
C TYR A 323 -6.21 0.25 -9.52
N ILE A 324 -7.39 -0.33 -9.80
CA ILE A 324 -8.62 0.39 -10.04
C ILE A 324 -9.70 -0.16 -9.12
N PHE A 325 -10.63 0.70 -8.69
CA PHE A 325 -11.59 0.40 -7.65
C PHE A 325 -13.04 0.68 -8.11
N PRO A 326 -13.59 -0.20 -9.00
CA PRO A 326 -14.92 0.00 -9.55
C PRO A 326 -16.01 -0.09 -8.48
N ASN A 327 -16.99 0.81 -8.60
CA ASN A 327 -18.24 0.81 -7.87
C ASN A 327 -19.29 -0.02 -8.61
N PHE A 328 -19.92 -0.95 -7.90
CA PHE A 328 -20.97 -1.84 -8.43
C PHE A 328 -22.32 -1.63 -7.78
N SER A 329 -22.55 -0.52 -7.10
CA SER A 329 -23.80 -0.26 -6.33
C SER A 329 -25.07 -0.45 -7.13
N SER A 330 -25.05 -0.23 -8.45
CA SER A 330 -26.18 -0.48 -9.37
C SER A 330 -26.65 -1.95 -9.40
N PHE A 331 -25.80 -2.89 -8.98
CA PHE A 331 -26.08 -4.32 -8.92
C PHE A 331 -26.52 -4.79 -7.52
N THR A 332 -26.41 -3.94 -6.50
CA THR A 332 -26.83 -4.28 -5.15
C THR A 332 -28.33 -4.57 -5.09
N GLY A 333 -28.69 -5.67 -4.44
CA GLY A 333 -30.06 -6.19 -4.35
C GLY A 333 -30.52 -7.05 -5.53
N LYS A 334 -29.81 -7.04 -6.68
CA LYS A 334 -30.12 -7.87 -7.84
C LYS A 334 -29.68 -9.31 -7.62
N THR A 335 -30.34 -10.23 -8.33
CA THR A 335 -29.93 -11.64 -8.43
C THR A 335 -29.20 -11.83 -9.75
N ILE A 336 -27.92 -12.21 -9.69
CA ILE A 336 -27.05 -12.42 -10.85
C ILE A 336 -26.52 -13.85 -10.80
N LYS A 337 -26.68 -14.60 -11.90
CA LYS A 337 -26.28 -16.03 -11.99
C LYS A 337 -26.77 -16.83 -10.77
N GLY A 338 -28.04 -16.61 -10.36
CA GLY A 338 -28.66 -17.29 -9.22
C GLY A 338 -28.23 -16.80 -7.82
N ARG A 339 -27.32 -15.84 -7.71
CA ARG A 339 -26.85 -15.29 -6.44
C ARG A 339 -27.39 -13.88 -6.21
N LYS A 340 -27.98 -13.63 -5.04
CA LYS A 340 -28.36 -12.26 -4.62
C LYS A 340 -27.13 -11.50 -4.17
N ILE A 341 -26.85 -10.39 -4.83
CA ILE A 341 -25.71 -9.51 -4.51
C ILE A 341 -26.12 -8.55 -3.40
N LYS A 342 -25.67 -8.79 -2.18
CA LYS A 342 -25.94 -7.93 -1.01
C LYS A 342 -24.80 -6.95 -0.77
N GLY A 343 -23.56 -7.34 -1.12
CA GLY A 343 -22.34 -6.58 -0.94
C GLY A 343 -21.18 -7.14 -1.75
N SER A 344 -20.00 -6.60 -1.52
CA SER A 344 -18.80 -6.93 -2.31
C SER A 344 -18.32 -8.38 -2.17
N LEU A 345 -18.58 -9.04 -1.04
CA LEU A 345 -18.26 -10.46 -0.86
C LEU A 345 -19.11 -11.32 -1.80
N ASP A 346 -20.43 -11.08 -1.87
CA ASP A 346 -21.32 -11.84 -2.77
C ASP A 346 -20.90 -11.67 -4.22
N LEU A 347 -20.56 -10.43 -4.62
CA LEU A 347 -20.06 -10.15 -5.97
C LEU A 347 -18.74 -10.88 -6.25
N ALA A 348 -17.76 -10.78 -5.35
CA ALA A 348 -16.46 -11.42 -5.53
C ALA A 348 -16.58 -12.95 -5.60
N GLU A 349 -17.41 -13.56 -4.78
CA GLU A 349 -17.67 -15.00 -4.83
C GLU A 349 -18.42 -15.43 -6.11
N MET A 350 -19.38 -14.64 -6.58
CA MET A 350 -20.07 -14.87 -7.85
C MET A 350 -19.08 -14.80 -9.01
N LEU A 351 -18.26 -13.74 -9.09
CA LEU A 351 -17.25 -13.62 -10.15
C LEU A 351 -16.23 -14.77 -10.11
N LEU A 352 -15.82 -15.19 -8.94
CA LEU A 352 -14.86 -16.30 -8.80
C LEU A 352 -15.47 -17.63 -9.27
N ASN A 353 -16.69 -17.93 -8.83
CA ASN A 353 -17.28 -19.25 -9.08
C ASN A 353 -17.91 -19.36 -10.48
N GLU A 354 -18.55 -18.30 -10.98
CA GLU A 354 -19.29 -18.32 -12.26
C GLU A 354 -18.45 -17.77 -13.42
N ALA A 355 -17.74 -16.66 -13.20
CA ALA A 355 -16.92 -16.04 -14.25
C ALA A 355 -15.46 -16.52 -14.28
N LYS A 356 -15.00 -17.27 -13.26
CA LYS A 356 -13.60 -17.67 -13.10
C LYS A 356 -12.66 -16.45 -13.08
N VAL A 357 -13.10 -15.40 -12.38
CA VAL A 357 -12.34 -14.17 -12.19
C VAL A 357 -12.21 -13.88 -10.69
N ALA A 358 -10.97 -13.81 -10.19
CA ALA A 358 -10.70 -13.47 -8.81
C ALA A 358 -10.48 -11.96 -8.66
N VAL A 359 -11.32 -11.30 -7.86
CA VAL A 359 -11.24 -9.89 -7.51
C VAL A 359 -11.17 -9.73 -5.98
N VAL A 360 -10.76 -8.58 -5.48
CA VAL A 360 -10.77 -8.34 -4.03
C VAL A 360 -12.01 -7.54 -3.64
N PRO A 361 -12.87 -8.07 -2.73
CA PRO A 361 -14.08 -7.36 -2.31
C PRO A 361 -13.74 -6.07 -1.57
N GLY A 362 -14.51 -5.02 -1.83
CA GLY A 362 -14.26 -3.69 -1.29
C GLY A 362 -14.45 -3.58 0.22
N ILE A 363 -15.24 -4.46 0.84
CA ILE A 363 -15.40 -4.51 2.30
C ILE A 363 -14.04 -4.71 2.99
N ALA A 364 -13.09 -5.40 2.36
CA ALA A 364 -11.73 -5.57 2.86
C ALA A 364 -10.97 -4.22 3.00
N PHE A 365 -11.41 -3.22 2.26
CA PHE A 365 -10.83 -1.86 2.26
C PHE A 365 -11.77 -0.83 2.93
N GLY A 366 -12.84 -1.30 3.59
CA GLY A 366 -13.82 -0.43 4.24
C GLY A 366 -14.87 0.19 3.31
N SER A 367 -15.08 -0.38 2.11
CA SER A 367 -16.06 0.13 1.13
C SER A 367 -16.80 -1.00 0.42
N ASP A 368 -17.99 -1.35 0.92
CA ASP A 368 -18.72 -2.55 0.49
C ASP A 368 -19.43 -2.42 -0.88
N ASN A 369 -19.45 -1.22 -1.46
CA ASN A 369 -20.00 -0.97 -2.79
C ASN A 369 -18.98 -1.08 -3.93
N HIS A 370 -17.75 -1.49 -3.61
CA HIS A 370 -16.63 -1.54 -4.55
C HIS A 370 -15.98 -2.92 -4.60
N PHE A 371 -15.15 -3.13 -5.59
CA PHE A 371 -14.18 -4.22 -5.63
C PHE A 371 -12.86 -3.73 -6.25
N ARG A 372 -11.74 -4.29 -5.84
CA ARG A 372 -10.43 -3.90 -6.37
C ARG A 372 -9.99 -4.85 -7.48
N LEU A 373 -9.54 -4.27 -8.59
CA LEU A 373 -8.80 -4.94 -9.64
C LEU A 373 -7.36 -4.42 -9.66
N SER A 374 -6.40 -5.34 -9.68
CA SER A 374 -4.98 -5.03 -9.95
C SER A 374 -4.70 -5.21 -11.43
N TYR A 375 -4.14 -4.19 -12.09
CA TYR A 375 -3.67 -4.32 -13.46
C TYR A 375 -2.17 -4.69 -13.56
N ALA A 376 -1.59 -5.18 -12.46
CA ALA A 376 -0.29 -5.84 -12.46
C ALA A 376 -0.42 -7.28 -12.99
N THR A 377 -0.87 -7.41 -14.23
CA THR A 377 -1.02 -8.65 -14.99
C THR A 377 -0.95 -8.34 -16.50
N SER A 378 -0.88 -9.37 -17.36
CA SER A 378 -0.77 -9.16 -18.81
C SER A 378 -2.00 -8.48 -19.41
N MET A 379 -1.82 -7.75 -20.52
CA MET A 379 -2.92 -7.16 -21.31
C MET A 379 -3.97 -8.22 -21.69
N ALA A 380 -3.53 -9.41 -22.11
CA ALA A 380 -4.41 -10.51 -22.45
C ALA A 380 -5.28 -10.97 -21.27
N ASN A 381 -4.72 -11.02 -20.06
CA ASN A 381 -5.48 -11.32 -18.85
C ASN A 381 -6.48 -10.21 -18.52
N ILE A 382 -6.12 -8.95 -18.73
CA ILE A 382 -7.04 -7.82 -18.53
C ILE A 382 -8.24 -7.96 -19.49
N ASP A 383 -8.00 -8.15 -20.77
CA ASP A 383 -9.07 -8.34 -21.77
C ASP A 383 -9.96 -9.53 -21.40
N LYS A 384 -9.36 -10.72 -21.22
CA LYS A 384 -10.07 -11.94 -20.88
C LYS A 384 -10.91 -11.82 -19.60
N GLY A 385 -10.31 -11.21 -18.57
CA GLY A 385 -10.98 -11.06 -17.28
C GLY A 385 -12.16 -10.08 -17.35
N LEU A 386 -12.00 -8.96 -18.05
CA LEU A 386 -13.07 -7.97 -18.22
C LEU A 386 -14.20 -8.49 -19.14
N ASP A 387 -13.88 -9.29 -20.19
CA ASP A 387 -14.89 -9.99 -20.99
C ASP A 387 -15.78 -10.89 -20.10
N ARG A 388 -15.14 -11.67 -19.22
CA ARG A 388 -15.83 -12.56 -18.29
C ARG A 388 -16.68 -11.80 -17.26
N ILE A 389 -16.17 -10.70 -16.74
CA ILE A 389 -16.93 -9.82 -15.83
C ILE A 389 -18.14 -9.24 -16.57
N ALA A 390 -17.95 -8.70 -17.78
CA ALA A 390 -19.01 -8.12 -18.58
C ALA A 390 -20.12 -9.16 -18.87
N GLU A 391 -19.75 -10.39 -19.23
CA GLU A 391 -20.73 -11.46 -19.48
C GLU A 391 -21.46 -11.91 -18.21
N ALA A 392 -20.77 -11.95 -17.08
CA ALA A 392 -21.37 -12.35 -15.80
C ALA A 392 -22.36 -11.30 -15.25
N LEU A 393 -22.16 -10.02 -15.58
CA LEU A 393 -22.99 -8.92 -15.09
C LEU A 393 -24.17 -8.56 -16.03
N LYS A 394 -24.31 -9.20 -17.19
CA LYS A 394 -25.52 -9.12 -18.03
C LYS A 394 -26.71 -9.80 -17.36
#